data_825b359c780738655017e161a47f717e
#
_entry.id   825b359c780738655017e161a47f717e
#
_cell.length_a   1.000
_cell.length_b   1.000
_cell.length_c   1.000
_cell.angle_alpha   90.00
_cell.angle_beta   90.00
_cell.angle_gamma   90.00
#
_symmetry.space_group_name_H-M   'P 1'
#
loop_
_entity.id
_entity.type
_entity.pdbx_description
1 polymer ?
#
loop_
_entity_poly.entity_id
_entity_poly.type
_entity_poly.pdbx_seq_one_letter_code
_entity_poly.pdbx_strand_id
1 'polypeptide(L)'
;SXXXVRSQVWPEEILSILEHYKLFNSLPTSVREVLERPNPRWKENKDESDTSGHVLNVVIGSNSVALKCAALRARELGFRPVVLSPGVCGDVRYVSRLYGLLARFACSRKEPPPEIATEVLKLGPEVGVESWDLCRTMQVLGEGRMEGWGATCLLAGGEPIVELTGKGRGGRNQELAMRVGLELRGLELPPNGPVFLSGGTDGQDGPTEAAGAITDGGLYDEAQAQGLDMDNFLVNNDSYTFF
;
A
#
# COMPACT_ATOMS: atom_id res chain seq x y z
N SER A 1 13.80 -13.72 -1.45
CA SER A 1 14.28 -14.51 -2.57
C SER A 1 14.50 -15.95 -2.21
N UNK A 2 14.10 -16.58 -2.92
CA UNK A 2 14.29 -17.88 -2.58
C UNK A 2 14.77 -18.63 -3.73
N UNK A 3 15.49 -19.05 -3.51
CA UNK A 3 16.08 -19.84 -4.44
C UNK A 3 15.38 -21.09 -4.70
N UNK A 4 14.78 -21.31 -4.02
CA UNK A 4 14.03 -22.43 -4.15
C UNK A 4 12.65 -22.18 -4.72
N VAL A 5 12.39 -21.03 -4.94
CA VAL A 5 11.11 -20.76 -5.61
C VAL A 5 11.35 -20.73 -7.11
N ARG A 6 10.59 -21.51 -7.84
CA ARG A 6 10.72 -21.59 -9.29
C ARG A 6 10.26 -20.28 -9.94
N SER A 7 11.07 -19.74 -10.84
CA SER A 7 10.70 -18.57 -11.63
C SER A 7 9.62 -18.96 -12.65
N GLN A 8 8.59 -18.14 -12.75
CA GLN A 8 7.54 -18.26 -13.77
C GLN A 8 7.78 -17.35 -14.97
N VAL A 9 8.88 -16.58 -14.93
CA VAL A 9 9.22 -15.63 -16.01
C VAL A 9 10.05 -16.33 -17.07
N TRP A 10 9.62 -16.24 -18.31
CA TRP A 10 10.29 -16.87 -19.45
C TRP A 10 11.16 -15.85 -20.20
N PRO A 11 12.24 -16.31 -20.87
CA PRO A 11 13.11 -15.39 -21.63
C PRO A 11 12.37 -14.55 -22.66
N GLU A 12 11.35 -15.11 -23.30
CA GLU A 12 10.53 -14.37 -24.27
C GLU A 12 9.80 -13.19 -23.61
N GLU A 13 9.35 -13.36 -22.37
CA GLU A 13 8.71 -12.29 -21.60
C GLU A 13 9.74 -11.23 -21.23
N ILE A 14 10.94 -11.65 -20.82
CA ILE A 14 12.03 -10.71 -20.52
C ILE A 14 12.37 -9.88 -21.75
N LEU A 15 12.52 -10.55 -22.91
CA LEU A 15 12.81 -9.85 -24.17
C LEU A 15 11.68 -8.84 -24.52
N SER A 16 10.43 -9.24 -24.37
CA SER A 16 9.29 -8.36 -24.61
C SER A 16 9.32 -7.13 -23.72
N ILE A 17 9.63 -7.30 -22.44
CA ILE A 17 9.76 -6.19 -21.48
C ILE A 17 10.90 -5.25 -21.91
N LEU A 18 12.05 -5.81 -22.25
CA LEU A 18 13.23 -5.03 -22.66
C LEU A 18 12.95 -4.24 -23.95
N GLU A 19 12.23 -4.82 -24.88
CA GLU A 19 11.81 -4.16 -26.14
C GLU A 19 10.82 -3.03 -25.85
N HIS A 20 9.80 -3.31 -25.01
CA HIS A 20 8.80 -2.31 -24.61
C HIS A 20 9.46 -1.04 -24.03
N TYR A 21 10.45 -1.23 -23.16
CA TYR A 21 11.17 -0.12 -22.55
C TYR A 21 12.36 0.38 -23.40
N LYS A 22 12.56 -0.17 -24.61
CA LYS A 22 13.66 0.19 -25.52
C LYS A 22 15.05 0.01 -24.89
N LEU A 23 15.18 -0.95 -23.97
CA LEU A 23 16.42 -1.21 -23.23
C LEU A 23 17.30 -2.26 -23.88
N PHE A 24 16.79 -3.09 -24.79
CA PHE A 24 17.51 -4.23 -25.33
C PHE A 24 18.87 -3.83 -25.93
N ASN A 25 18.91 -2.75 -26.73
CA ASN A 25 20.11 -2.31 -27.41
C ASN A 25 21.15 -1.66 -26.47
N SER A 26 20.74 -1.27 -25.26
CA SER A 26 21.63 -0.69 -24.26
C SER A 26 22.27 -1.75 -23.34
N LEU A 27 21.85 -3.01 -23.48
CA LEU A 27 22.39 -4.10 -22.66
C LEU A 27 23.83 -4.45 -23.06
N PRO A 28 24.67 -4.84 -22.10
CA PRO A 28 25.97 -5.46 -22.42
C PRO A 28 25.81 -6.67 -23.34
N THR A 29 26.76 -6.86 -24.23
CA THR A 29 26.74 -7.98 -25.20
C THR A 29 26.58 -9.33 -24.52
N SER A 30 27.28 -9.55 -23.41
CA SER A 30 27.20 -10.81 -22.66
C SER A 30 25.80 -11.13 -22.15
N VAL A 31 25.02 -10.08 -21.78
CA VAL A 31 23.64 -10.25 -21.32
C VAL A 31 22.74 -10.61 -22.51
N ARG A 32 22.89 -9.89 -23.62
CA ARG A 32 22.11 -10.17 -24.85
C ARG A 32 22.33 -11.61 -25.32
N GLU A 33 23.59 -12.05 -25.38
CA GLU A 33 23.94 -13.41 -25.78
C GLU A 33 23.27 -14.48 -24.91
N VAL A 34 23.16 -14.23 -23.61
CA VAL A 34 22.48 -15.17 -22.70
C VAL A 34 20.97 -15.21 -22.98
N LEU A 35 20.37 -14.04 -23.19
CA LEU A 35 18.92 -13.95 -23.44
C LEU A 35 18.52 -14.54 -24.80
N GLU A 36 19.39 -14.40 -25.79
CA GLU A 36 19.14 -14.91 -27.16
C GLU A 36 19.51 -16.38 -27.32
N ARG A 37 20.28 -16.93 -26.38
CA ARG A 37 20.79 -18.30 -26.50
C ARG A 37 19.66 -19.32 -26.35
N PRO A 38 19.48 -20.21 -27.33
CA PRO A 38 18.51 -21.30 -27.19
C PRO A 38 18.90 -22.17 -26.00
N ASN A 39 17.99 -22.32 -25.05
CA ASN A 39 18.21 -23.18 -23.89
C ASN A 39 17.16 -24.29 -23.90
N PRO A 40 17.54 -25.52 -24.24
CA PRO A 40 16.61 -26.64 -24.28
C PRO A 40 15.88 -26.88 -22.95
N ARG A 41 16.57 -26.62 -21.83
CA ARG A 41 15.98 -26.79 -20.49
C ARG A 41 14.80 -25.86 -20.23
N TRP A 42 14.71 -24.74 -20.95
CA TRP A 42 13.58 -23.82 -20.80
C TRP A 42 12.31 -24.39 -21.45
N LYS A 43 12.45 -25.23 -22.50
CA LYS A 43 11.32 -25.85 -23.19
C LYS A 43 10.82 -27.11 -22.44
N GLU A 44 11.73 -27.85 -21.81
CA GLU A 44 11.40 -29.08 -21.09
C GLU A 44 10.60 -28.81 -19.81
N ASN A 45 10.70 -27.60 -19.27
CA ASN A 45 10.05 -27.23 -18.01
C ASN A 45 8.62 -26.70 -18.18
N LYS A 46 8.07 -26.70 -19.40
CA LYS A 46 6.64 -26.39 -19.61
C LYS A 46 5.73 -27.53 -19.18
N ASP A 47 6.24 -28.75 -19.12
CA ASP A 47 5.47 -29.90 -18.62
C ASP A 47 5.63 -30.02 -17.09
N GLU A 48 4.53 -30.22 -16.46
CA GLU A 48 4.28 -30.13 -15.02
C GLU A 48 4.95 -31.19 -14.13
N SER A 49 6.03 -31.78 -14.54
CA SER A 49 6.75 -32.65 -13.60
C SER A 49 7.45 -31.77 -12.56
N ASP A 50 6.83 -31.68 -11.42
CA ASP A 50 7.37 -30.99 -10.25
C ASP A 50 8.70 -31.65 -9.85
N THR A 51 9.78 -31.13 -10.42
CA THR A 51 11.14 -31.59 -10.07
C THR A 51 11.61 -31.03 -8.73
N SER A 52 10.77 -30.22 -8.07
CA SER A 52 11.07 -29.62 -6.77
C SER A 52 10.44 -30.39 -5.59
N GLY A 53 10.04 -31.65 -5.79
CA GLY A 53 9.42 -32.44 -4.75
C GLY A 53 10.23 -32.61 -3.46
N HIS A 54 11.51 -32.27 -3.48
CA HIS A 54 12.36 -32.27 -2.30
C HIS A 54 12.56 -30.87 -1.70
N VAL A 55 11.88 -29.84 -2.22
CA VAL A 55 11.95 -28.47 -1.71
C VAL A 55 10.61 -28.11 -1.06
N LEU A 56 10.63 -27.80 0.23
CA LEU A 56 9.47 -27.33 0.98
C LEU A 56 9.66 -25.83 1.29
N ASN A 57 8.85 -24.99 0.69
CA ASN A 57 8.81 -23.56 0.99
C ASN A 57 7.76 -23.30 2.06
N VAL A 58 8.19 -22.84 3.23
CA VAL A 58 7.31 -22.56 4.36
C VAL A 58 7.30 -21.05 4.65
N VAL A 59 6.11 -20.44 4.59
CA VAL A 59 5.94 -19.02 4.94
C VAL A 59 5.83 -18.91 6.46
N ILE A 60 6.86 -18.39 7.10
CA ILE A 60 6.93 -18.26 8.56
C ILE A 60 6.52 -16.86 9.05
N GLY A 61 6.41 -15.89 8.14
CA GLY A 61 5.95 -14.53 8.45
C GLY A 61 5.31 -13.92 7.22
N SER A 62 4.24 -13.19 7.44
CA SER A 62 3.51 -12.52 6.34
C SER A 62 2.69 -11.38 6.89
N ASN A 63 2.21 -10.50 6.02
CA ASN A 63 1.28 -9.44 6.39
C ASN A 63 0.03 -9.99 7.09
N SER A 64 -0.46 -11.16 6.64
CA SER A 64 -1.63 -11.80 7.29
C SER A 64 -1.37 -12.16 8.74
N VAL A 65 -0.17 -12.67 9.05
CA VAL A 65 0.23 -12.98 10.44
C VAL A 65 0.34 -11.69 11.26
N ALA A 66 1.02 -10.68 10.72
CA ALA A 66 1.20 -9.39 11.39
C ALA A 66 -0.16 -8.73 11.69
N LEU A 67 -1.08 -8.74 10.71
CA LEU A 67 -2.42 -8.14 10.87
C LEU A 67 -3.26 -8.88 11.92
N LYS A 68 -3.14 -10.21 12.00
CA LYS A 68 -3.81 -10.97 13.05
C LYS A 68 -3.33 -10.55 14.44
N CYS A 69 -2.01 -10.40 14.61
CA CYS A 69 -1.43 -9.96 15.88
C CYS A 69 -1.84 -8.51 16.21
N ALA A 70 -1.81 -7.63 15.20
CA ALA A 70 -2.24 -6.25 15.36
C ALA A 70 -3.72 -6.15 15.76
N ALA A 71 -4.59 -6.98 15.16
CA ALA A 71 -6.01 -7.01 15.48
C ALA A 71 -6.25 -7.50 16.91
N LEU A 72 -5.50 -8.50 17.37
CA LEU A 72 -5.57 -8.97 18.76
C LEU A 72 -5.15 -7.83 19.70
N ARG A 73 -4.03 -7.18 19.40
CA ARG A 73 -3.54 -6.08 20.22
C ARG A 73 -4.52 -4.90 20.28
N ALA A 74 -5.13 -4.57 19.14
CA ALA A 74 -6.15 -3.52 19.09
C ALA A 74 -7.34 -3.83 20.03
N ARG A 75 -7.79 -5.09 20.06
CA ARG A 75 -8.85 -5.51 20.98
C ARG A 75 -8.44 -5.35 22.45
N GLU A 76 -7.23 -5.78 22.79
CA GLU A 76 -6.69 -5.62 24.16
C GLU A 76 -6.65 -4.16 24.61
N LEU A 77 -6.43 -3.25 23.65
CA LEU A 77 -6.41 -1.81 23.91
C LEU A 77 -7.81 -1.17 23.88
N GLY A 78 -8.86 -1.96 23.69
CA GLY A 78 -10.25 -1.47 23.69
C GLY A 78 -10.74 -0.97 22.34
N PHE A 79 -9.99 -1.19 21.26
CA PHE A 79 -10.43 -0.83 19.92
C PHE A 79 -11.19 -1.98 19.25
N ARG A 80 -12.06 -1.64 18.30
CA ARG A 80 -12.66 -2.62 17.41
C ARG A 80 -11.79 -2.74 16.14
N PRO A 81 -11.06 -3.84 15.95
CA PRO A 81 -10.23 -3.98 14.76
C PRO A 81 -11.05 -4.36 13.52
N VAL A 82 -10.76 -3.75 12.41
CA VAL A 82 -11.29 -4.07 11.08
C VAL A 82 -10.09 -4.28 10.16
N VAL A 83 -9.90 -5.50 9.66
CA VAL A 83 -8.80 -5.80 8.74
C VAL A 83 -9.31 -5.63 7.31
N LEU A 84 -8.76 -4.66 6.59
CA LEU A 84 -9.10 -4.39 5.20
C LEU A 84 -8.49 -5.47 4.29
N SER A 85 -7.17 -5.53 4.24
CA SER A 85 -6.47 -6.45 3.34
C SER A 85 -5.01 -6.60 3.77
N PRO A 86 -4.40 -7.77 3.60
CA PRO A 86 -2.95 -7.94 3.79
C PRO A 86 -2.14 -7.61 2.53
N GLY A 87 -2.80 -7.24 1.42
CA GLY A 87 -2.15 -7.10 0.12
C GLY A 87 -2.37 -5.76 -0.57
N VAL A 88 -2.57 -4.68 0.19
CA VAL A 88 -2.72 -3.34 -0.40
C VAL A 88 -1.44 -2.99 -1.18
N CYS A 89 -1.60 -2.58 -2.43
CA CYS A 89 -0.50 -2.27 -3.33
C CYS A 89 -0.87 -1.08 -4.23
N GLY A 90 -0.11 -0.88 -5.29
CA GLY A 90 -0.40 0.22 -6.22
C GLY A 90 0.14 1.55 -5.72
N ASP A 91 -0.16 2.59 -6.46
CA ASP A 91 0.38 3.93 -6.21
C ASP A 91 -0.20 4.55 -4.94
N VAL A 92 0.65 5.19 -4.14
CA VAL A 92 0.24 5.87 -2.90
C VAL A 92 -0.86 6.91 -3.12
N ARG A 93 -0.97 7.46 -4.33
CA ARG A 93 -2.04 8.40 -4.69
C ARG A 93 -3.42 7.76 -4.61
N TYR A 94 -3.56 6.54 -5.13
CA TYR A 94 -4.81 5.78 -5.06
C TYR A 94 -5.04 5.20 -3.67
N VAL A 95 -3.98 4.73 -3.02
CA VAL A 95 -4.07 4.16 -1.67
C VAL A 95 -4.50 5.22 -0.66
N SER A 96 -3.92 6.44 -0.72
CA SER A 96 -4.31 7.55 0.16
C SER A 96 -5.76 7.97 -0.07
N ARG A 97 -6.18 8.01 -1.34
CA ARG A 97 -7.56 8.33 -1.69
C ARG A 97 -8.53 7.30 -1.09
N LEU A 98 -8.20 6.01 -1.20
CA LEU A 98 -8.99 4.95 -0.58
C LEU A 98 -9.11 5.16 0.94
N TYR A 99 -8.01 5.41 1.63
CA TYR A 99 -8.04 5.60 3.09
C TYR A 99 -8.80 6.87 3.48
N GLY A 100 -8.66 7.95 2.71
CA GLY A 100 -9.45 9.16 2.92
C GLY A 100 -10.95 8.92 2.79
N LEU A 101 -11.37 8.17 1.76
CA LEU A 101 -12.78 7.82 1.55
C LEU A 101 -13.31 6.92 2.68
N LEU A 102 -12.53 5.93 3.12
CA LEU A 102 -12.92 5.05 4.22
C LEU A 102 -13.02 5.84 5.54
N ALA A 103 -12.13 6.81 5.76
CA ALA A 103 -12.21 7.71 6.93
C ALA A 103 -13.47 8.57 6.86
N ARG A 104 -13.79 9.16 5.70
CA ARG A 104 -15.04 9.91 5.48
C ARG A 104 -16.25 9.03 5.77
N PHE A 105 -16.22 7.80 5.26
CA PHE A 105 -17.30 6.84 5.47
C PHE A 105 -17.50 6.53 6.96
N ALA A 106 -16.39 6.28 7.67
CA ALA A 106 -16.44 5.91 9.10
C ALA A 106 -16.84 7.09 10.00
N CYS A 107 -16.42 8.30 9.65
CA CYS A 107 -16.63 9.49 10.50
C CYS A 107 -17.89 10.29 10.17
N SER A 108 -18.62 9.93 9.12
CA SER A 108 -19.87 10.62 8.74
C SER A 108 -20.91 10.49 9.84
N ARG A 109 -21.49 11.63 10.24
CA ARG A 109 -22.59 11.66 11.24
C ARG A 109 -23.91 11.15 10.65
N LYS A 110 -24.05 11.24 9.35
CA LYS A 110 -25.22 10.77 8.59
C LYS A 110 -24.77 9.65 7.66
N GLU A 111 -25.72 8.99 7.03
CA GLU A 111 -25.39 7.99 6.02
C GLU A 111 -24.52 8.64 4.94
N PRO A 112 -23.35 8.05 4.64
CA PRO A 112 -22.46 8.63 3.64
C PRO A 112 -23.15 8.67 2.26
N PRO A 113 -22.87 9.69 1.45
CA PRO A 113 -23.37 9.70 0.08
C PRO A 113 -22.97 8.42 -0.68
N PRO A 114 -23.87 7.84 -1.48
CA PRO A 114 -23.58 6.58 -2.20
C PRO A 114 -22.39 6.70 -3.15
N GLU A 115 -22.04 7.90 -3.57
CA GLU A 115 -20.89 8.18 -4.41
C GLU A 115 -19.58 7.76 -3.72
N ILE A 116 -19.50 7.88 -2.39
CA ILE A 116 -18.31 7.45 -1.62
C ILE A 116 -18.11 5.94 -1.78
N ALA A 117 -19.16 5.16 -1.58
CA ALA A 117 -19.08 3.71 -1.74
C ALA A 117 -18.72 3.32 -3.17
N THR A 118 -19.30 3.99 -4.15
CA THR A 118 -18.99 3.76 -5.57
C THR A 118 -17.52 4.03 -5.85
N GLU A 119 -16.98 5.14 -5.34
CA GLU A 119 -15.58 5.51 -5.57
C GLU A 119 -14.63 4.54 -4.86
N VAL A 120 -14.94 4.11 -3.63
CA VAL A 120 -14.19 3.09 -2.90
C VAL A 120 -14.07 1.81 -3.75
N LEU A 121 -15.19 1.34 -4.32
CA LEU A 121 -15.20 0.12 -5.13
C LEU A 121 -14.40 0.29 -6.43
N LYS A 122 -14.44 1.47 -7.06
CA LYS A 122 -13.64 1.76 -8.26
C LYS A 122 -12.15 1.74 -8.00
N LEU A 123 -11.73 2.12 -6.80
CA LEU A 123 -10.31 2.12 -6.42
C LEU A 123 -9.76 0.71 -6.15
N GLY A 124 -10.61 -0.27 -5.85
CA GLY A 124 -10.20 -1.63 -5.48
C GLY A 124 -9.11 -2.21 -6.37
N PRO A 125 -9.36 -2.32 -7.70
CA PRO A 125 -8.36 -2.88 -8.62
C PRO A 125 -7.03 -2.11 -8.64
N GLU A 126 -7.08 -0.78 -8.48
CA GLU A 126 -5.87 0.07 -8.50
C GLU A 126 -5.00 -0.13 -7.26
N VAL A 127 -5.61 -0.60 -6.17
CA VAL A 127 -4.91 -0.76 -4.89
C VAL A 127 -4.83 -2.24 -4.44
N GLY A 128 -5.17 -3.17 -5.33
CA GLY A 128 -5.07 -4.60 -5.05
C GLY A 128 -6.01 -5.11 -3.96
N VAL A 129 -7.16 -4.46 -3.77
CA VAL A 129 -8.14 -4.86 -2.75
C VAL A 129 -9.42 -5.33 -3.43
N GLU A 130 -9.84 -6.54 -3.08
CA GLU A 130 -11.04 -7.13 -3.67
C GLU A 130 -12.31 -6.39 -3.24
N SER A 131 -13.28 -6.33 -4.15
CA SER A 131 -14.56 -5.67 -3.88
C SER A 131 -15.26 -6.23 -2.65
N TRP A 132 -15.14 -7.55 -2.42
CA TRP A 132 -15.70 -8.20 -1.23
C TRP A 132 -15.14 -7.62 0.07
N ASP A 133 -13.81 -7.44 0.14
CA ASP A 133 -13.16 -6.88 1.32
C ASP A 133 -13.56 -5.42 1.54
N LEU A 134 -13.71 -4.65 0.46
CA LEU A 134 -14.17 -3.27 0.54
C LEU A 134 -15.62 -3.19 1.05
N CYS A 135 -16.51 -4.01 0.48
CA CYS A 135 -17.92 -4.05 0.92
C CYS A 135 -18.02 -4.42 2.40
N ARG A 136 -17.31 -5.47 2.80
CA ARG A 136 -17.28 -5.94 4.19
C ARG A 136 -16.75 -4.84 5.12
N THR A 137 -15.67 -4.16 4.71
CA THR A 137 -15.08 -3.07 5.50
C THR A 137 -16.08 -1.94 5.68
N MET A 138 -16.71 -1.48 4.59
CA MET A 138 -17.71 -0.39 4.66
C MET A 138 -18.91 -0.79 5.52
N GLN A 139 -19.37 -2.04 5.41
CA GLN A 139 -20.45 -2.53 6.25
C GLN A 139 -20.10 -2.43 7.73
N VAL A 140 -18.94 -2.94 8.13
CA VAL A 140 -18.52 -2.95 9.54
C VAL A 140 -18.30 -1.51 10.05
N LEU A 141 -17.73 -0.63 9.22
CA LEU A 141 -17.57 0.79 9.59
C LEU A 141 -18.93 1.47 9.77
N GLY A 142 -19.90 1.15 8.91
CA GLY A 142 -21.26 1.68 8.99
C GLY A 142 -22.00 1.21 10.25
N GLU A 143 -21.88 -0.08 10.57
CA GLU A 143 -22.47 -0.65 11.79
C GLU A 143 -21.89 0.01 13.05
N GLY A 144 -20.57 0.17 13.09
CA GLY A 144 -19.89 0.82 14.23
C GLY A 144 -20.39 2.23 14.47
N ARG A 145 -20.62 2.97 13.38
CA ARG A 145 -21.15 4.32 13.45
C ARG A 145 -22.58 4.35 14.03
N MET A 146 -23.44 3.44 13.56
CA MET A 146 -24.85 3.37 13.97
C MET A 146 -25.02 2.92 15.42
N GLU A 147 -24.18 2.03 15.87
CA GLU A 147 -24.27 1.43 17.22
C GLU A 147 -23.52 2.23 18.28
N GLY A 148 -22.80 3.29 17.88
CA GLY A 148 -22.01 4.09 18.81
C GLY A 148 -20.88 3.31 19.45
N TRP A 149 -20.33 2.36 18.74
CA TRP A 149 -19.20 1.57 19.24
C TRP A 149 -18.00 2.47 19.51
N GLY A 150 -17.16 2.03 20.42
CA GLY A 150 -15.91 2.74 20.73
C GLY A 150 -14.98 2.83 19.52
N ALA A 151 -13.81 3.37 19.73
CA ALA A 151 -12.87 3.66 18.64
C ALA A 151 -12.56 2.43 17.78
N THR A 152 -12.66 2.60 16.46
CA THR A 152 -12.36 1.55 15.49
C THR A 152 -10.89 1.67 15.02
N CYS A 153 -10.24 0.53 14.86
CA CYS A 153 -8.87 0.45 14.33
C CYS A 153 -8.92 -0.25 12.97
N LEU A 154 -8.82 0.50 11.89
CA LEU A 154 -8.73 -0.07 10.54
C LEU A 154 -7.28 -0.47 10.29
N LEU A 155 -7.08 -1.72 9.90
CA LEU A 155 -5.76 -2.33 9.71
C LEU A 155 -5.58 -2.78 8.27
N ALA A 156 -4.44 -2.47 7.68
CA ALA A 156 -4.09 -2.93 6.34
C ALA A 156 -2.59 -3.23 6.28
N GLY A 157 -2.23 -4.17 5.43
CA GLY A 157 -0.83 -4.49 5.14
C GLY A 157 -0.63 -4.54 3.64
N GLY A 158 0.61 -4.49 3.22
CA GLY A 158 0.93 -4.54 1.80
C GLY A 158 2.17 -3.72 1.49
N GLU A 159 2.34 -3.39 0.22
CA GLU A 159 3.49 -2.62 -0.22
C GLU A 159 3.10 -1.67 -1.37
N PRO A 160 2.58 -0.48 -1.04
CA PRO A 160 2.34 0.56 -2.04
C PRO A 160 3.64 1.06 -2.68
N ILE A 161 3.52 1.71 -3.83
CA ILE A 161 4.65 2.27 -4.57
C ILE A 161 4.53 3.79 -4.68
N VAL A 162 5.68 4.45 -4.83
CA VAL A 162 5.77 5.90 -5.08
C VAL A 162 6.43 6.12 -6.44
N GLU A 163 5.82 6.96 -7.26
CA GLU A 163 6.45 7.43 -8.49
C GLU A 163 7.44 8.54 -8.14
N LEU A 164 8.72 8.31 -8.44
CA LEU A 164 9.76 9.30 -8.15
C LEU A 164 9.80 10.34 -9.24
N THR A 165 9.38 11.55 -8.94
CA THR A 165 9.37 12.70 -9.86
C THR A 165 10.36 13.78 -9.44
N GLY A 166 10.75 13.80 -8.18
CA GLY A 166 11.63 14.79 -7.59
C GLY A 166 12.98 14.24 -7.14
N LYS A 167 13.68 15.04 -6.34
CA LYS A 167 15.00 14.70 -5.80
C LYS A 167 15.04 14.74 -4.28
N GLY A 168 13.89 14.89 -3.65
CA GLY A 168 13.78 14.97 -2.19
C GLY A 168 14.07 13.65 -1.50
N ARG A 169 13.99 13.67 -0.18
CA ARG A 169 14.17 12.47 0.65
C ARG A 169 12.82 12.06 1.24
N GLY A 170 12.54 10.77 1.18
CA GLY A 170 11.29 10.23 1.72
C GLY A 170 11.14 8.77 1.40
N GLY A 171 9.98 8.25 1.73
CA GLY A 171 9.61 6.88 1.42
C GLY A 171 8.10 6.77 1.25
N ARG A 172 7.65 5.58 0.85
CA ARG A 172 6.24 5.35 0.55
C ARG A 172 5.33 5.53 1.77
N ASN A 173 5.83 5.21 2.95
CA ASN A 173 5.01 5.32 4.16
C ASN A 173 4.84 6.77 4.60
N GLN A 174 5.91 7.54 4.58
CA GLN A 174 5.87 8.97 4.88
C GLN A 174 5.00 9.71 3.86
N GLU A 175 5.21 9.44 2.55
CA GLU A 175 4.41 10.08 1.51
C GLU A 175 2.93 9.69 1.63
N LEU A 176 2.64 8.41 1.92
CA LEU A 176 1.27 7.95 2.13
C LEU A 176 0.62 8.68 3.30
N ALA A 177 1.32 8.83 4.43
CA ALA A 177 0.80 9.56 5.59
C ALA A 177 0.51 11.02 5.23
N MET A 178 1.43 11.68 4.52
CA MET A 178 1.25 13.07 4.10
C MET A 178 0.02 13.23 3.18
N ARG A 179 -0.14 12.33 2.20
CA ARG A 179 -1.29 12.33 1.29
C ARG A 179 -2.60 12.06 2.02
N VAL A 180 -2.62 11.14 3.00
CA VAL A 180 -3.82 10.88 3.80
C VAL A 180 -4.18 12.14 4.61
N GLY A 181 -3.21 12.85 5.17
CA GLY A 181 -3.45 14.14 5.83
C GLY A 181 -4.18 15.12 4.92
N LEU A 182 -3.79 15.20 3.64
CA LEU A 182 -4.50 16.03 2.65
C LEU A 182 -5.93 15.53 2.38
N GLU A 183 -6.14 14.22 2.31
CA GLU A 183 -7.47 13.64 2.10
C GLU A 183 -8.41 13.93 3.28
N LEU A 184 -7.85 14.08 4.48
CA LEU A 184 -8.64 14.41 5.68
C LEU A 184 -8.93 15.91 5.81
N ARG A 185 -8.29 16.74 5.01
CA ARG A 185 -8.49 18.20 5.01
C ARG A 185 -9.94 18.57 4.78
N GLY A 186 -10.42 19.55 5.55
CA GLY A 186 -11.76 20.09 5.39
C GLY A 186 -12.89 19.16 5.82
N LEU A 187 -12.59 18.02 6.41
CA LEU A 187 -13.61 17.15 6.98
C LEU A 187 -14.09 17.72 8.32
N GLU A 188 -15.41 17.68 8.52
CA GLU A 188 -15.98 17.92 9.85
C GLU A 188 -15.74 16.65 10.69
N LEU A 189 -14.54 16.56 11.22
CA LEU A 189 -14.17 15.42 12.05
C LEU A 189 -14.65 15.61 13.49
N PRO A 190 -15.02 14.52 14.17
CA PRO A 190 -15.33 14.62 15.58
C PRO A 190 -14.10 15.05 16.38
N PRO A 191 -14.28 15.62 17.58
CA PRO A 191 -13.16 15.75 18.49
C PRO A 191 -12.48 14.36 18.64
N ASN A 192 -11.22 14.25 18.54
CA ASN A 192 -10.52 12.97 18.44
C ASN A 192 -10.81 12.26 17.10
N GLY A 193 -10.69 13.00 16.00
CA GLY A 193 -10.86 12.48 14.64
C GLY A 193 -9.87 11.36 14.31
N PRO A 194 -9.92 10.84 13.09
CA PRO A 194 -9.07 9.71 12.74
C PRO A 194 -7.58 10.09 12.75
N VAL A 195 -6.78 9.20 13.28
CA VAL A 195 -5.32 9.25 13.21
C VAL A 195 -4.88 8.15 12.24
N PHE A 196 -3.99 8.46 11.34
CA PHE A 196 -3.44 7.52 10.37
C PHE A 196 -1.95 7.31 10.63
N LEU A 197 -1.53 6.05 10.61
CA LEU A 197 -0.12 5.68 10.71
C LEU A 197 0.22 4.78 9.53
N SER A 198 1.33 5.07 8.85
CA SER A 198 1.92 4.17 7.88
C SER A 198 3.39 3.95 8.24
N GLY A 199 3.82 2.69 8.27
CA GLY A 199 5.19 2.37 8.67
C GLY A 199 5.68 1.05 8.10
N GLY A 200 6.98 1.02 7.81
CA GLY A 200 7.69 -0.18 7.40
C GLY A 200 8.02 -1.08 8.59
N THR A 201 7.68 -2.34 8.50
CA THR A 201 7.93 -3.30 9.59
C THR A 201 9.41 -3.66 9.75
N ASP A 202 10.23 -3.29 8.77
CA ASP A 202 11.69 -3.40 8.85
C ASP A 202 12.34 -2.21 9.58
N GLY A 203 11.54 -1.16 9.87
CA GLY A 203 12.01 0.00 10.60
C GLY A 203 12.62 1.10 9.74
N GLN A 204 12.50 1.00 8.42
CA GLN A 204 13.07 1.98 7.50
C GLN A 204 12.10 2.28 6.36
N ASP A 205 12.03 3.55 5.96
CA ASP A 205 11.17 4.01 4.87
C ASP A 205 11.98 4.82 3.86
N GLY A 206 12.30 4.17 2.74
CA GLY A 206 13.18 4.74 1.72
C GLY A 206 14.59 4.99 2.26
N PRO A 207 15.35 5.92 1.69
CA PRO A 207 16.72 6.23 2.17
C PRO A 207 16.69 7.21 3.37
N THR A 208 15.85 6.92 4.37
CA THR A 208 15.66 7.79 5.55
C THR A 208 15.88 7.01 6.84
N GLU A 209 15.93 7.72 7.97
CA GLU A 209 16.05 7.12 9.30
C GLU A 209 14.67 6.90 9.95
N ALA A 210 13.60 7.28 9.26
CA ALA A 210 12.22 7.07 9.74
C ALA A 210 11.67 5.73 9.27
N ALA A 211 10.83 5.11 10.07
CA ALA A 211 10.09 3.90 9.67
C ALA A 211 8.81 4.26 8.89
N GLY A 212 8.37 5.50 8.98
CA GLY A 212 7.13 5.97 8.39
C GLY A 212 6.69 7.26 9.05
N ALA A 213 5.38 7.54 9.05
CA ALA A 213 4.87 8.77 9.66
C ALA A 213 3.44 8.58 10.18
N ILE A 214 3.05 9.49 11.06
CA ILE A 214 1.71 9.59 11.64
C ILE A 214 1.11 10.92 11.19
N THR A 215 -0.19 10.92 10.90
CA THR A 215 -0.92 12.12 10.51
C THR A 215 -2.36 12.08 11.06
N ASP A 216 -2.97 13.25 11.10
CA ASP A 216 -4.40 13.38 11.39
C ASP A 216 -5.01 14.51 10.53
N GLY A 217 -6.24 14.88 10.83
CA GLY A 217 -6.95 15.90 10.06
C GLY A 217 -6.44 17.33 10.26
N GLY A 218 -5.54 17.56 11.23
CA GLY A 218 -4.95 18.88 11.48
C GLY A 218 -3.69 19.16 10.67
N LEU A 219 -3.09 18.13 10.07
CA LEU A 219 -1.78 18.25 9.41
C LEU A 219 -1.72 19.40 8.40
N TYR A 220 -2.76 19.54 7.57
CA TYR A 220 -2.77 20.58 6.54
C TYR A 220 -2.74 21.99 7.16
N ASP A 221 -3.58 22.23 8.16
CA ASP A 221 -3.68 23.54 8.80
C ASP A 221 -2.39 23.89 9.56
N GLU A 222 -1.77 22.90 10.19
CA GLU A 222 -0.49 23.06 10.87
C GLU A 222 0.63 23.40 9.87
N ALA A 223 0.68 22.71 8.74
CA ALA A 223 1.64 22.99 7.67
C ALA A 223 1.45 24.44 7.15
N GLN A 224 0.21 24.82 6.89
CA GLN A 224 -0.10 26.19 6.41
C GLN A 224 0.33 27.25 7.44
N ALA A 225 0.08 27.01 8.72
CA ALA A 225 0.48 27.92 9.80
C ALA A 225 2.01 28.09 9.88
N GLN A 226 2.76 27.06 9.47
CA GLN A 226 4.22 27.10 9.42
C GLN A 226 4.76 27.57 8.05
N GLY A 227 3.90 27.89 7.10
CA GLY A 227 4.30 28.32 5.75
C GLY A 227 4.83 27.18 4.88
N LEU A 228 4.49 25.93 5.22
CA LEU A 228 4.93 24.76 4.46
C LEU A 228 3.91 24.45 3.36
N ASP A 229 4.38 24.32 2.13
CA ASP A 229 3.55 23.97 0.97
C ASP A 229 3.64 22.46 0.75
N MET A 230 2.65 21.74 1.23
CA MET A 230 2.60 20.26 1.15
C MET A 230 2.68 19.75 -0.30
N ASP A 231 2.06 20.46 -1.26
CA ASP A 231 2.08 20.03 -2.66
C ASP A 231 3.51 20.07 -3.22
N ASN A 232 4.30 21.09 -2.86
CA ASN A 232 5.69 21.17 -3.28
C ASN A 232 6.54 20.04 -2.71
N PHE A 233 6.34 19.68 -1.44
CA PHE A 233 7.02 18.52 -0.84
C PHE A 233 6.65 17.22 -1.55
N LEU A 234 5.37 17.02 -1.87
CA LEU A 234 4.91 15.82 -2.58
C LEU A 234 5.47 15.74 -4.01
N VAL A 235 5.47 16.84 -4.76
CA VAL A 235 6.02 16.89 -6.12
C VAL A 235 7.52 16.56 -6.09
N ASN A 236 8.22 16.99 -5.05
CA ASN A 236 9.67 16.74 -4.90
C ASN A 236 9.98 15.38 -4.25
N ASN A 237 8.97 14.57 -3.85
CA ASN A 237 9.13 13.34 -3.07
C ASN A 237 9.95 13.58 -1.79
N ASP A 238 9.66 14.64 -1.06
CA ASP A 238 10.48 15.12 0.06
C ASP A 238 9.72 15.02 1.39
N SER A 239 9.01 13.93 1.58
CA SER A 239 8.18 13.70 2.76
C SER A 239 9.00 13.62 4.06
N TYR A 240 10.25 13.18 4.00
CA TYR A 240 11.12 13.11 5.19
C TYR A 240 11.46 14.50 5.73
N THR A 241 11.74 15.46 4.84
CA THR A 241 12.03 16.84 5.26
C THR A 241 10.76 17.54 5.79
N PHE A 242 9.60 17.13 5.27
CA PHE A 242 8.32 17.69 5.69
C PHE A 242 8.00 17.34 7.13
N PHE A 243 8.16 16.06 7.56
CA PHE A 243 7.90 15.62 8.92
C PHE A 243 9.08 15.88 9.86
#